data_cbcaa3da523c555bf41c8e43631fd81b
#
_entry.id   cbcaa3da523c555bf41c8e43631fd81b
#
_cell.length_a   1.000
_cell.length_b   1.000
_cell.length_c   1.000
_cell.angle_alpha   90.00
_cell.angle_beta   90.00
_cell.angle_gamma   90.00
#
_symmetry.space_group_name_H-M   'P 1'
#
loop_
_entity.id
_entity.type
_entity.pdbx_description
1 polymer ?
#
loop_
_entity_poly.entity_id
_entity_poly.type
_entity_poly.pdbx_seq_one_letter_code
_entity_poly.pdbx_strand_id
1 'polypeptide(L)'
;ICDRLDLDLVGVCSSTISSLPERYEDLTQVGTAMSPDMEIISSLDPDWILSPVTLQSDLQPKYEAIDTDWAFLNLRSVPGMYRSIQELGEIFQREEEAQALVDEFTEFYNGYKDQNEGKEAPKVMILMGLPGSYIIATENSYVGSLVELAGGENVYAGTDQEFLTVNTEDMKTKEPDVILRAAHALPDQIVEMFNEEF
;
A
#
# COMPACT_ATOMS: atom_id res chain seq x y z
N ILE A 1 1.97 1.58 10.62
CA ILE A 1 3.36 2.03 10.79
C ILE A 1 3.46 2.83 12.08
N CYS A 2 2.78 3.95 12.26
CA CYS A 2 2.90 4.82 13.44
C CYS A 2 2.76 4.07 14.76
N ASP A 3 1.78 3.18 14.89
CA ASP A 3 1.58 2.36 16.08
C ASP A 3 2.78 1.44 16.38
N ARG A 4 3.36 0.81 15.36
CA ARG A 4 4.54 -0.07 15.49
C ARG A 4 5.83 0.70 15.79
N LEU A 5 5.90 1.98 15.46
CA LEU A 5 6.98 2.90 15.80
C LEU A 5 6.74 3.68 17.11
N ASP A 6 5.67 3.35 17.81
CA ASP A 6 5.26 4.03 19.06
C ASP A 6 5.19 5.58 18.92
N LEU A 7 4.62 6.06 17.81
CA LEU A 7 4.43 7.49 17.57
C LEU A 7 3.11 7.96 18.18
N ASP A 8 3.14 9.12 18.82
CA ASP A 8 1.93 9.80 19.26
C ASP A 8 1.30 10.57 18.10
N LEU A 9 -0.01 10.38 17.91
CA LEU A 9 -0.77 11.09 16.90
C LEU A 9 -1.75 12.07 17.55
N VAL A 10 -1.98 13.22 16.93
CA VAL A 10 -2.98 14.21 17.34
C VAL A 10 -4.25 14.14 16.48
N GLY A 11 -4.17 13.49 15.32
CA GLY A 11 -5.30 13.27 14.42
C GLY A 11 -5.08 12.11 13.47
N VAL A 12 -6.17 11.54 12.96
CA VAL A 12 -6.18 10.37 12.06
C VAL A 12 -7.18 10.56 10.93
N CYS A 13 -6.89 9.96 9.77
CA CYS A 13 -7.87 9.91 8.70
C CYS A 13 -9.01 8.96 9.04
N SER A 14 -10.24 9.32 8.63
CA SER A 14 -11.38 8.42 8.66
C SER A 14 -11.22 7.30 7.63
N SER A 15 -11.56 6.07 8.01
CA SER A 15 -11.55 4.89 7.13
C SER A 15 -12.80 4.05 7.38
N THR A 16 -13.39 3.54 6.31
CA THR A 16 -14.49 2.56 6.37
C THR A 16 -14.00 1.14 6.10
N ILE A 17 -12.71 0.97 5.78
CA ILE A 17 -12.12 -0.30 5.33
C ILE A 17 -11.34 -0.98 6.45
N SER A 18 -10.70 -0.21 7.33
CA SER A 18 -9.88 -0.73 8.43
C SER A 18 -10.19 -0.03 9.74
N SER A 19 -10.15 -0.79 10.84
CA SER A 19 -10.16 -0.24 12.19
C SER A 19 -8.81 0.37 12.53
N LEU A 20 -8.83 1.41 13.34
CA LEU A 20 -7.62 1.99 13.92
C LEU A 20 -7.09 1.09 15.06
N PRO A 21 -5.80 1.15 15.39
CA PRO A 21 -5.28 0.65 16.64
C PRO A 21 -6.00 1.30 17.84
N GLU A 22 -6.25 0.54 18.91
CA GLU A 22 -7.00 0.99 20.10
C GLU A 22 -6.51 2.36 20.65
N ARG A 23 -5.19 2.58 20.64
CA ARG A 23 -4.60 3.85 21.12
C ARG A 23 -4.96 5.09 20.28
N TYR A 24 -5.52 4.91 19.07
CA TYR A 24 -5.86 5.99 18.14
C TYR A 24 -7.36 6.12 17.86
N GLU A 25 -8.20 5.24 18.45
CA GLU A 25 -9.64 5.19 18.13
C GLU A 25 -10.39 6.47 18.53
N ASP A 26 -9.97 7.12 19.62
CA ASP A 26 -10.59 8.33 20.15
C ASP A 26 -9.99 9.63 19.61
N LEU A 27 -9.03 9.55 18.67
CA LEU A 27 -8.40 10.76 18.13
C LEU A 27 -9.31 11.52 17.16
N THR A 28 -9.04 12.80 17.04
CA THR A 28 -9.74 13.67 16.09
C THR A 28 -9.59 13.17 14.66
N GLN A 29 -10.72 12.97 13.97
CA GLN A 29 -10.73 12.62 12.57
C GLN A 29 -10.51 13.86 11.70
N VAL A 30 -9.50 13.82 10.83
CA VAL A 30 -9.09 14.93 9.96
C VAL A 30 -9.60 14.78 8.52
N GLY A 31 -10.72 14.10 8.30
CA GLY A 31 -11.24 13.79 6.98
C GLY A 31 -10.67 12.49 6.41
N THR A 32 -10.82 12.25 5.11
CA THR A 32 -10.29 11.07 4.43
C THR A 32 -8.86 11.29 3.97
N ALA A 33 -8.11 10.22 3.71
CA ALA A 33 -6.74 10.32 3.20
C ALA A 33 -6.65 11.11 1.88
N MET A 34 -7.64 10.98 0.99
CA MET A 34 -7.68 11.69 -0.30
C MET A 34 -8.19 13.13 -0.19
N SER A 35 -8.95 13.43 0.86
CA SER A 35 -9.53 14.76 1.11
C SER A 35 -9.45 15.11 2.60
N PRO A 36 -8.25 15.44 3.09
CA PRO A 36 -8.05 15.86 4.46
C PRO A 36 -8.65 17.25 4.68
N ASP A 37 -9.18 17.48 5.88
CA ASP A 37 -9.69 18.78 6.32
C ASP A 37 -8.53 19.62 6.88
N MET A 38 -8.07 20.57 6.09
CA MET A 38 -6.91 21.40 6.42
C MET A 38 -7.19 22.39 7.58
N GLU A 39 -8.46 22.73 7.84
CA GLU A 39 -8.82 23.59 8.98
C GLU A 39 -8.70 22.81 10.28
N ILE A 40 -9.18 21.56 10.30
CA ILE A 40 -9.02 20.67 11.46
C ILE A 40 -7.53 20.40 11.68
N ILE A 41 -6.78 20.02 10.64
CA ILE A 41 -5.33 19.76 10.75
C ILE A 41 -4.62 20.97 11.37
N SER A 42 -4.82 22.16 10.83
CA SER A 42 -4.22 23.39 11.37
C SER A 42 -4.60 23.66 12.83
N SER A 43 -5.84 23.32 13.23
CA SER A 43 -6.30 23.52 14.61
C SER A 43 -5.67 22.55 15.61
N LEU A 44 -5.18 21.40 15.14
CA LEU A 44 -4.48 20.40 15.96
C LEU A 44 -3.00 20.74 16.15
N ASP A 45 -2.46 21.68 15.38
CA ASP A 45 -1.07 22.16 15.44
C ASP A 45 -0.05 20.99 15.45
N PRO A 46 -0.09 20.07 14.45
CA PRO A 46 0.81 18.94 14.43
C PRO A 46 2.22 19.34 14.04
N ASP A 47 3.24 18.71 14.60
CA ASP A 47 4.62 18.90 14.17
C ASP A 47 4.85 18.33 12.75
N TRP A 48 4.17 17.22 12.41
CA TRP A 48 4.32 16.51 11.14
C TRP A 48 3.01 16.03 10.57
N ILE A 49 2.91 16.04 9.23
CA ILE A 49 1.84 15.39 8.48
C ILE A 49 2.44 14.23 7.67
N LEU A 50 1.89 13.03 7.84
CA LEU A 50 2.32 11.83 7.11
C LEU A 50 1.26 11.41 6.10
N SER A 51 1.65 11.21 4.84
CA SER A 51 0.74 10.80 3.76
C SER A 51 1.42 9.81 2.80
N PRO A 52 0.66 8.98 2.07
CA PRO A 52 1.25 8.12 1.05
C PRO A 52 1.72 8.93 -0.17
N VAL A 53 2.85 8.54 -0.77
CA VAL A 53 3.42 9.20 -1.95
C VAL A 53 2.48 9.23 -3.16
N THR A 54 1.51 8.32 -3.23
CA THR A 54 0.49 8.28 -4.29
C THR A 54 -0.43 9.51 -4.30
N LEU A 55 -0.53 10.22 -3.18
CA LEU A 55 -1.34 11.44 -3.03
C LEU A 55 -0.48 12.73 -3.05
N GLN A 56 0.82 12.61 -3.29
CA GLN A 56 1.74 13.75 -3.18
C GLN A 56 1.36 14.91 -4.10
N SER A 57 1.04 14.64 -5.37
CA SER A 57 0.67 15.68 -6.34
C SER A 57 -0.53 16.53 -5.90
N ASP A 58 -1.47 15.92 -5.18
CA ASP A 58 -2.73 16.57 -4.80
C ASP A 58 -2.66 17.23 -3.41
N LEU A 59 -1.83 16.68 -2.51
CA LEU A 59 -1.77 17.09 -1.11
C LEU A 59 -0.60 18.01 -0.79
N GLN A 60 0.54 17.87 -1.45
CA GLN A 60 1.72 18.70 -1.19
C GLN A 60 1.41 20.21 -1.25
N PRO A 61 0.70 20.75 -2.28
CA PRO A 61 0.38 22.19 -2.31
C PRO A 61 -0.49 22.65 -1.14
N LYS A 62 -1.28 21.73 -0.55
CA LYS A 62 -2.11 22.05 0.62
C LYS A 62 -1.27 22.09 1.90
N TYR A 63 -0.30 21.17 2.03
CA TYR A 63 0.59 21.12 3.19
C TYR A 63 1.59 22.27 3.20
N GLU A 64 2.09 22.69 2.03
CA GLU A 64 2.94 23.88 1.87
C GLU A 64 2.24 25.20 2.26
N ALA A 65 0.90 25.21 2.34
CA ALA A 65 0.11 26.37 2.73
C ALA A 65 0.00 26.55 4.25
N ILE A 66 0.46 25.59 5.04
CA ILE A 66 0.47 25.63 6.50
C ILE A 66 1.89 25.48 7.03
N ASP A 67 2.16 26.01 8.22
CA ASP A 67 3.47 25.98 8.86
C ASP A 67 3.65 24.66 9.65
N THR A 68 3.80 23.55 8.91
CA THR A 68 3.91 22.19 9.47
C THR A 68 4.84 21.36 8.57
N ASP A 69 5.73 20.57 9.14
CA ASP A 69 6.53 19.64 8.38
C ASP A 69 5.69 18.48 7.83
N TRP A 70 6.09 17.91 6.72
CA TRP A 70 5.36 16.81 6.11
C TRP A 70 6.30 15.79 5.43
N ALA A 71 5.85 14.54 5.38
CA ALA A 71 6.53 13.47 4.68
C ALA A 71 5.55 12.62 3.87
N PHE A 72 5.98 12.22 2.65
CA PHE A 72 5.25 11.30 1.80
C PHE A 72 5.94 9.94 1.80
N LEU A 73 5.22 8.93 2.30
CA LEU A 73 5.73 7.58 2.50
C LEU A 73 5.58 6.75 1.22
N ASN A 74 6.63 6.04 0.82
CA ASN A 74 6.56 5.13 -0.30
C ASN A 74 5.91 3.80 0.12
N LEU A 75 4.60 3.72 -0.01
CA LEU A 75 3.80 2.52 0.25
C LEU A 75 3.45 1.72 -1.03
N ARG A 76 4.14 1.97 -2.14
CA ARG A 76 3.91 1.30 -3.43
C ARG A 76 4.51 -0.10 -3.51
N SER A 77 5.45 -0.40 -2.64
CA SER A 77 6.11 -1.70 -2.57
C SER A 77 6.51 -2.04 -1.14
N VAL A 78 6.71 -3.32 -0.86
CA VAL A 78 7.19 -3.77 0.45
C VAL A 78 8.56 -3.19 0.78
N PRO A 79 9.58 -3.24 -0.12
CA PRO A 79 10.87 -2.57 0.15
C PRO A 79 10.73 -1.06 0.37
N GLY A 80 9.87 -0.39 -0.40
CA GLY A 80 9.58 1.04 -0.23
C GLY A 80 8.97 1.36 1.14
N MET A 81 8.04 0.53 1.59
CA MET A 81 7.42 0.66 2.91
C MET A 81 8.46 0.52 4.04
N TYR A 82 9.33 -0.49 4.00
CA TYR A 82 10.34 -0.67 5.03
C TYR A 82 11.40 0.43 5.02
N ARG A 83 11.74 0.96 3.85
CA ARG A 83 12.59 2.15 3.75
C ARG A 83 11.93 3.37 4.40
N SER A 84 10.65 3.60 4.14
CA SER A 84 9.90 4.69 4.79
C SER A 84 9.80 4.48 6.32
N ILE A 85 9.70 3.24 6.80
CA ILE A 85 9.76 2.93 8.24
C ILE A 85 11.11 3.34 8.83
N GLN A 86 12.22 3.05 8.16
CA GLN A 86 13.56 3.46 8.61
C GLN A 86 13.71 4.98 8.63
N GLU A 87 13.26 5.66 7.55
CA GLU A 87 13.27 7.13 7.47
C GLU A 87 12.44 7.78 8.60
N LEU A 88 11.26 7.22 8.91
CA LEU A 88 10.46 7.68 10.05
C LEU A 88 11.15 7.40 11.40
N GLY A 89 11.83 6.26 11.52
CA GLY A 89 12.65 5.96 12.70
C GLY A 89 13.69 7.05 12.97
N GLU A 90 14.41 7.48 11.94
CA GLU A 90 15.39 8.56 12.03
C GLU A 90 14.75 9.92 12.37
N ILE A 91 13.63 10.27 11.71
CA ILE A 91 12.93 11.56 11.93
C ILE A 91 12.42 11.65 13.37
N PHE A 92 11.81 10.58 13.88
CA PHE A 92 11.13 10.58 15.18
C PHE A 92 11.94 9.95 16.31
N GLN A 93 13.23 9.63 16.10
CA GLN A 93 14.12 9.01 17.09
C GLN A 93 13.54 7.67 17.59
N ARG A 94 13.14 6.82 16.65
CA ARG A 94 12.58 5.48 16.83
C ARG A 94 13.35 4.45 15.98
N GLU A 95 14.67 4.63 15.91
CA GLU A 95 15.55 3.80 15.09
C GLU A 95 15.54 2.34 15.56
N GLU A 96 15.43 2.10 16.86
CA GLU A 96 15.37 0.74 17.44
C GLU A 96 14.08 0.02 17.02
N GLU A 97 12.94 0.68 17.12
CA GLU A 97 11.63 0.14 16.70
C GLU A 97 11.59 -0.09 15.18
N ALA A 98 12.12 0.86 14.41
CA ALA A 98 12.20 0.75 12.96
C ALA A 98 13.10 -0.43 12.54
N GLN A 99 14.27 -0.56 13.16
CA GLN A 99 15.18 -1.67 12.88
C GLN A 99 14.58 -3.02 13.29
N ALA A 100 13.88 -3.10 14.41
CA ALA A 100 13.21 -4.32 14.82
C ALA A 100 12.17 -4.79 13.78
N LEU A 101 11.41 -3.87 13.17
CA LEU A 101 10.47 -4.19 12.09
C LEU A 101 11.17 -4.70 10.83
N VAL A 102 12.31 -4.10 10.46
CA VAL A 102 13.12 -4.54 9.32
C VAL A 102 13.71 -5.91 9.56
N ASP A 103 14.22 -6.18 10.77
CA ASP A 103 14.81 -7.46 11.15
C ASP A 103 13.74 -8.57 11.15
N GLU A 104 12.56 -8.31 11.72
CA GLU A 104 11.40 -9.23 11.72
C GLU A 104 11.03 -9.63 10.28
N PHE A 105 10.92 -8.66 9.37
CA PHE A 105 10.64 -8.92 7.97
C PHE A 105 11.77 -9.70 7.28
N THR A 106 13.02 -9.30 7.54
CA THR A 106 14.18 -9.91 6.89
C THR A 106 14.33 -11.38 7.29
N GLU A 107 14.15 -11.70 8.58
CA GLU A 107 14.16 -13.06 9.08
C GLU A 107 13.05 -13.91 8.44
N PHE A 108 11.81 -13.40 8.45
CA PHE A 108 10.67 -14.04 7.80
C PHE A 108 10.95 -14.30 6.31
N TYR A 109 11.42 -13.27 5.59
CA TYR A 109 11.62 -13.34 4.15
C TYR A 109 12.76 -14.30 3.75
N ASN A 110 13.84 -14.32 4.52
CA ASN A 110 14.94 -15.26 4.30
C ASN A 110 14.47 -16.70 4.52
N GLY A 111 13.76 -16.99 5.61
CA GLY A 111 13.18 -18.32 5.84
C GLY A 111 12.19 -18.73 4.74
N TYR A 112 11.41 -17.78 4.22
CA TYR A 112 10.51 -18.03 3.10
C TYR A 112 11.28 -18.35 1.81
N LYS A 113 12.34 -17.62 1.49
CA LYS A 113 13.21 -17.88 0.33
C LYS A 113 13.86 -19.26 0.41
N ASP A 114 14.42 -19.62 1.55
CA ASP A 114 15.06 -20.92 1.78
C ASP A 114 14.08 -22.09 1.53
N GLN A 115 12.81 -21.93 1.98
CA GLN A 115 11.76 -22.95 1.77
C GLN A 115 11.32 -23.07 0.30
N ASN A 116 11.55 -22.05 -0.51
CA ASN A 116 11.13 -21.98 -1.92
C ASN A 116 12.31 -22.08 -2.90
N GLU A 117 13.54 -22.23 -2.41
CA GLU A 117 14.71 -22.39 -3.25
C GLU A 117 14.55 -23.57 -4.23
N GLY A 118 14.85 -23.30 -5.50
CA GLY A 118 14.76 -24.29 -6.58
C GLY A 118 13.36 -24.64 -7.07
N LYS A 119 12.31 -24.01 -6.55
CA LYS A 119 10.95 -24.12 -7.12
C LYS A 119 10.83 -23.25 -8.36
N GLU A 120 10.05 -23.74 -9.34
CA GLU A 120 9.73 -22.98 -10.54
C GLU A 120 8.78 -21.82 -10.19
N ALA A 121 9.06 -20.62 -10.74
CA ALA A 121 8.22 -19.45 -10.55
C ALA A 121 6.90 -19.60 -11.31
N PRO A 122 5.73 -19.56 -10.63
CA PRO A 122 4.45 -19.56 -11.32
C PRO A 122 4.21 -18.25 -12.06
N LYS A 123 3.58 -18.33 -13.23
CA LYS A 123 3.10 -17.17 -13.97
C LYS A 123 1.81 -16.65 -13.34
N VAL A 124 1.81 -15.39 -12.90
CA VAL A 124 0.71 -14.80 -12.14
C VAL A 124 0.10 -13.63 -12.90
N MET A 125 -1.22 -13.67 -13.07
CA MET A 125 -2.03 -12.53 -13.51
C MET A 125 -2.72 -11.93 -12.28
N ILE A 126 -2.70 -10.61 -12.13
CA ILE A 126 -3.31 -9.91 -11.00
C ILE A 126 -4.45 -9.03 -11.50
N LEU A 127 -5.68 -9.40 -11.16
CA LEU A 127 -6.88 -8.63 -11.46
C LEU A 127 -7.26 -7.80 -10.24
N MET A 128 -7.16 -6.47 -10.36
CA MET A 128 -7.63 -5.52 -9.36
C MET A 128 -9.07 -5.13 -9.68
N GLY A 129 -10.02 -5.56 -8.84
CA GLY A 129 -11.43 -5.24 -8.98
C GLY A 129 -11.74 -3.83 -8.48
N LEU A 130 -12.50 -3.11 -9.31
CA LEU A 130 -13.12 -1.82 -8.99
C LEU A 130 -14.63 -1.97 -9.16
N PRO A 131 -15.48 -1.15 -8.53
CA PRO A 131 -16.92 -1.21 -8.75
C PRO A 131 -17.27 -1.09 -10.25
N GLY A 132 -17.80 -2.16 -10.84
CA GLY A 132 -18.20 -2.25 -12.25
C GLY A 132 -17.07 -2.43 -13.27
N SER A 133 -15.82 -2.68 -12.84
CA SER A 133 -14.70 -2.93 -13.75
C SER A 133 -13.55 -3.63 -13.06
N TYR A 134 -12.52 -3.99 -13.84
CA TYR A 134 -11.24 -4.47 -13.33
C TYR A 134 -10.09 -3.90 -14.16
N ILE A 135 -8.92 -3.84 -13.55
CA ILE A 135 -7.66 -3.47 -14.17
C ILE A 135 -6.59 -4.51 -13.82
N ILE A 136 -5.56 -4.59 -14.64
CA ILE A 136 -4.39 -5.43 -14.37
C ILE A 136 -3.43 -4.66 -13.47
N ALA A 137 -2.97 -5.31 -12.39
CA ALA A 137 -1.87 -4.81 -11.58
C ALA A 137 -0.55 -5.40 -12.07
N THR A 138 0.43 -4.54 -12.34
CA THR A 138 1.77 -4.92 -12.81
C THR A 138 2.73 -5.10 -11.62
N GLU A 139 3.98 -5.46 -11.89
CA GLU A 139 5.05 -5.55 -10.89
C GLU A 139 5.31 -4.21 -10.16
N ASN A 140 4.95 -3.08 -10.76
CA ASN A 140 5.15 -1.76 -10.17
C ASN A 140 4.07 -1.36 -9.16
N SER A 141 3.02 -2.15 -9.02
CA SER A 141 2.00 -1.99 -7.99
C SER A 141 2.40 -2.65 -6.67
N TYR A 142 1.77 -2.25 -5.56
CA TYR A 142 2.01 -2.90 -4.26
C TYR A 142 1.75 -4.41 -4.30
N VAL A 143 0.61 -4.84 -4.85
CA VAL A 143 0.28 -6.26 -4.96
C VAL A 143 1.22 -7.00 -5.92
N GLY A 144 1.68 -6.34 -6.99
CA GLY A 144 2.69 -6.87 -7.90
C GLY A 144 4.02 -7.10 -7.20
N SER A 145 4.47 -6.15 -6.37
CA SER A 145 5.69 -6.30 -5.58
C SER A 145 5.60 -7.46 -4.58
N LEU A 146 4.41 -7.75 -4.03
CA LEU A 146 4.19 -8.92 -3.18
C LEU A 146 4.33 -10.23 -3.96
N VAL A 147 3.83 -10.27 -5.21
CA VAL A 147 3.95 -11.44 -6.09
C VAL A 147 5.42 -11.72 -6.41
N GLU A 148 6.21 -10.69 -6.75
CA GLU A 148 7.66 -10.84 -6.97
C GLU A 148 8.39 -11.36 -5.72
N LEU A 149 8.11 -10.76 -4.55
CA LEU A 149 8.69 -11.22 -3.29
C LEU A 149 8.29 -12.68 -2.97
N ALA A 150 7.09 -13.08 -3.36
CA ALA A 150 6.62 -14.46 -3.23
C ALA A 150 7.23 -15.42 -4.28
N GLY A 151 8.05 -14.93 -5.20
CA GLY A 151 8.71 -15.74 -6.24
C GLY A 151 7.80 -16.05 -7.44
N GLY A 152 6.71 -15.31 -7.63
CA GLY A 152 5.87 -15.38 -8.82
C GLY A 152 6.36 -14.44 -9.93
N GLU A 153 6.05 -14.78 -11.18
CA GLU A 153 6.32 -13.97 -12.36
C GLU A 153 5.03 -13.29 -12.83
N ASN A 154 4.97 -11.95 -12.80
CA ASN A 154 3.80 -11.23 -13.30
C ASN A 154 3.76 -11.29 -14.83
N VAL A 155 2.67 -11.82 -15.41
CA VAL A 155 2.52 -11.98 -16.87
C VAL A 155 2.42 -10.67 -17.64
N TYR A 156 2.26 -9.54 -16.94
CA TYR A 156 2.26 -8.19 -17.48
C TYR A 156 3.48 -7.36 -17.02
N ALA A 157 4.57 -8.02 -16.63
CA ALA A 157 5.82 -7.36 -16.29
C ALA A 157 6.48 -6.68 -17.51
N GLY A 158 7.37 -5.71 -17.26
CA GLY A 158 8.15 -4.99 -18.28
C GLY A 158 7.51 -3.69 -18.73
N THR A 159 6.64 -3.09 -17.94
CA THR A 159 6.04 -1.78 -18.16
C THR A 159 6.39 -0.82 -17.01
N ASP A 160 6.36 0.49 -17.27
CA ASP A 160 6.55 1.51 -16.22
C ASP A 160 5.23 1.88 -15.49
N GLN A 161 4.10 1.30 -15.88
CA GLN A 161 2.78 1.58 -15.30
C GLN A 161 2.48 0.65 -14.12
N GLU A 162 1.82 1.15 -13.09
CA GLU A 162 1.34 0.33 -11.97
C GLU A 162 0.13 -0.52 -12.35
N PHE A 163 -0.73 0.03 -13.22
CA PHE A 163 -1.98 -0.59 -13.64
C PHE A 163 -2.19 -0.45 -15.14
N LEU A 164 -2.77 -1.49 -15.75
CA LEU A 164 -3.10 -1.55 -17.17
C LEU A 164 -4.58 -1.83 -17.36
N THR A 165 -5.15 -1.19 -18.39
CA THR A 165 -6.46 -1.61 -18.91
C THR A 165 -6.23 -2.48 -20.13
N VAL A 166 -6.68 -3.74 -20.07
CA VAL A 166 -6.55 -4.71 -21.15
C VAL A 166 -7.90 -5.36 -21.43
N ASN A 167 -8.05 -5.94 -22.59
CA ASN A 167 -9.25 -6.70 -22.94
C ASN A 167 -9.09 -8.19 -22.58
N THR A 168 -10.22 -8.89 -22.49
CA THR A 168 -10.25 -10.32 -22.12
C THR A 168 -9.53 -11.22 -23.13
N GLU A 169 -9.45 -10.82 -24.41
CA GLU A 169 -8.74 -11.61 -25.42
C GLU A 169 -7.23 -11.57 -25.19
N ASP A 170 -6.67 -10.40 -24.84
CA ASP A 170 -5.26 -10.27 -24.48
C ASP A 170 -4.94 -11.10 -23.22
N MET A 171 -5.82 -11.05 -22.20
CA MET A 171 -5.65 -11.84 -20.98
C MET A 171 -5.54 -13.33 -21.25
N LYS A 172 -6.37 -13.88 -22.16
CA LYS A 172 -6.35 -15.30 -22.55
C LYS A 172 -5.04 -15.72 -23.21
N THR A 173 -4.35 -14.79 -23.87
CA THR A 173 -3.06 -15.10 -24.53
C THR A 173 -1.90 -15.22 -23.54
N LYS A 174 -2.05 -14.75 -22.30
CA LYS A 174 -0.96 -14.75 -21.31
C LYS A 174 -0.75 -16.10 -20.62
N GLU A 175 -1.74 -16.98 -20.69
CA GLU A 175 -1.68 -18.34 -20.11
C GLU A 175 -1.09 -18.36 -18.69
N PRO A 176 -1.70 -17.64 -17.71
CA PRO A 176 -1.20 -17.63 -16.34
C PRO A 176 -1.45 -18.98 -15.64
N ASP A 177 -0.53 -19.40 -14.77
CA ASP A 177 -0.71 -20.54 -13.88
C ASP A 177 -1.67 -20.18 -12.73
N VAL A 178 -1.63 -18.91 -12.30
CA VAL A 178 -2.42 -18.38 -11.16
C VAL A 178 -3.05 -17.05 -11.54
N ILE A 179 -4.34 -16.89 -11.22
CA ILE A 179 -5.04 -15.60 -11.29
C ILE A 179 -5.34 -15.14 -9.86
N LEU A 180 -4.71 -14.04 -9.45
CA LEU A 180 -5.01 -13.38 -8.19
C LEU A 180 -6.09 -12.33 -8.41
N ARG A 181 -7.15 -12.40 -7.60
CA ARG A 181 -8.21 -11.40 -7.58
C ARG A 181 -8.04 -10.52 -6.35
N ALA A 182 -7.68 -9.26 -6.55
CA ALA A 182 -7.54 -8.27 -5.50
C ALA A 182 -8.73 -7.31 -5.54
N ALA A 183 -9.39 -7.10 -4.40
CA ALA A 183 -10.49 -6.16 -4.26
C ALA A 183 -10.01 -4.90 -3.54
N HIS A 184 -10.24 -3.73 -4.12
CA HIS A 184 -9.87 -2.45 -3.49
C HIS A 184 -10.96 -1.91 -2.56
N ALA A 185 -12.24 -2.15 -2.89
CA ALA A 185 -13.40 -1.79 -2.07
C ALA A 185 -14.55 -2.74 -2.41
N LEU A 186 -15.56 -2.82 -1.54
CA LEU A 186 -16.77 -3.62 -1.77
C LEU A 186 -16.48 -5.07 -2.23
N PRO A 187 -15.74 -5.86 -1.45
CA PRO A 187 -15.18 -7.15 -1.88
C PRO A 187 -16.25 -8.11 -2.39
N ASP A 188 -17.45 -8.14 -1.79
CA ASP A 188 -18.54 -9.04 -2.19
C ASP A 188 -19.03 -8.75 -3.60
N GLN A 189 -19.24 -7.47 -3.95
CA GLN A 189 -19.67 -7.06 -5.29
C GLN A 189 -18.60 -7.37 -6.35
N ILE A 190 -17.33 -7.21 -5.99
CA ILE A 190 -16.20 -7.50 -6.89
C ILE A 190 -16.09 -9.00 -7.13
N VAL A 191 -16.30 -9.83 -6.10
CA VAL A 191 -16.27 -11.29 -6.24
C VAL A 191 -17.43 -11.77 -7.13
N GLU A 192 -18.65 -11.20 -6.98
CA GLU A 192 -19.76 -11.50 -7.88
C GLU A 192 -19.44 -11.14 -9.32
N MET A 193 -18.93 -9.94 -9.58
CA MET A 193 -18.53 -9.48 -10.91
C MET A 193 -17.50 -10.41 -11.56
N PHE A 194 -16.46 -10.83 -10.82
CA PHE A 194 -15.48 -11.77 -11.34
C PHE A 194 -16.07 -13.14 -11.67
N ASN A 195 -17.02 -13.62 -10.87
CA ASN A 195 -17.66 -14.92 -11.10
C ASN A 195 -18.64 -14.91 -12.31
N GLU A 196 -19.15 -13.73 -12.68
CA GLU A 196 -20.01 -13.58 -13.87
C GLU A 196 -19.18 -13.48 -15.17
N GLU A 197 -17.95 -12.97 -15.11
CA GLU A 197 -17.15 -12.64 -16.29
C GLU A 197 -16.05 -13.66 -16.61
N PHE A 198 -15.61 -14.45 -15.62
CA PHE A 198 -14.57 -15.46 -15.71
C PHE A 198 -15.01 -16.82 -15.15
#